data_ce91bdc6323f943bddbf96144b52fc05
#
_entry.id   ce91bdc6323f943bddbf96144b52fc05
#
_cell.length_a   1.000
_cell.length_b   1.000
_cell.length_c   1.000
_cell.angle_alpha   90.00
_cell.angle_beta   90.00
_cell.angle_gamma   90.00
#
_symmetry.space_group_name_H-M   'P 1'
#
loop_
_entity.id
_entity.type
_entity.pdbx_description
1 polymer ?
#
loop_
_entity_poly.entity_id
_entity_poly.type
_entity_poly.pdbx_seq_one_letter_code
_entity_poly.pdbx_strand_id
1 'polypeptide(L)'
;MEPLNNQILDCLKQRDPFAVATIMTHKGSTPRTSGSKMIVLKDRTIYGTIGGGLVEALVMDACMKLIDKHQSRIKEFSLDKELKDGLDMVCGGNLTILMEVFVPDPGLTGIFKALVSLEKEGKKGFLVSKIDGFSKSDFSTRKCLVLPDTTITGQPLIPKPLMDEICDNLFTGTFPVLYNHGLEEYIIEPIHPSDTL
;
A
#
# COMPACT_ATOMS: atom_id res chain seq x y z
N MET A 1 -9.62 -5.85 16.40
CA MET A 1 -8.58 -6.30 15.45
C MET A 1 -7.47 -5.27 15.52
N GLU A 2 -6.22 -5.68 15.62
CA GLU A 2 -5.10 -4.76 15.69
C GLU A 2 -5.00 -3.94 14.38
N PRO A 3 -4.72 -2.61 14.44
CA PRO A 3 -4.54 -1.80 13.25
C PRO A 3 -3.44 -2.37 12.34
N LEU A 4 -3.67 -2.35 11.03
CA LEU A 4 -2.79 -3.02 10.08
C LEU A 4 -1.36 -2.43 10.06
N ASN A 5 -1.22 -1.12 10.33
CA ASN A 5 0.08 -0.47 10.41
C ASN A 5 0.91 -0.96 11.63
N ASN A 6 0.28 -1.37 12.73
CA ASN A 6 0.96 -2.04 13.84
C ASN A 6 1.50 -3.41 13.39
N GLN A 7 0.70 -4.19 12.65
CA GLN A 7 1.12 -5.49 12.11
C GLN A 7 2.28 -5.33 11.10
N ILE A 8 2.24 -4.30 10.24
CA ILE A 8 3.37 -3.97 9.36
C ILE A 8 4.63 -3.67 10.19
N LEU A 9 4.50 -2.85 11.23
CA LEU A 9 5.62 -2.53 12.11
C LEU A 9 6.20 -3.78 12.79
N ASP A 10 5.37 -4.72 13.20
CA ASP A 10 5.82 -5.97 13.81
C ASP A 10 6.50 -6.89 12.79
N CYS A 11 6.01 -6.97 11.55
CA CYS A 11 6.69 -7.67 10.46
C CYS A 11 8.07 -7.06 10.17
N LEU A 12 8.19 -5.73 10.16
CA LEU A 12 9.47 -5.04 9.96
C LEU A 12 10.50 -5.37 11.06
N LYS A 13 10.06 -5.63 12.30
CA LYS A 13 10.94 -6.05 13.40
C LYS A 13 11.45 -7.48 13.23
N GLN A 14 10.73 -8.35 12.54
CA GLN A 14 11.11 -9.76 12.30
C GLN A 14 12.24 -9.89 11.27
N ARG A 15 12.52 -8.85 10.49
CA ARG A 15 13.60 -8.74 9.49
C ARG A 15 13.48 -9.62 8.25
N ASP A 16 12.38 -10.33 8.08
CA ASP A 16 12.10 -11.07 6.85
C ASP A 16 11.34 -10.20 5.85
N PRO A 17 11.67 -10.24 4.55
CA PRO A 17 10.88 -9.55 3.53
C PRO A 17 9.44 -10.07 3.47
N PHE A 18 8.50 -9.16 3.27
CA PHE A 18 7.07 -9.44 3.13
C PHE A 18 6.45 -8.50 2.10
N ALA A 19 5.22 -8.78 1.68
CA ALA A 19 4.49 -7.90 0.76
C ALA A 19 3.25 -7.30 1.42
N VAL A 20 2.89 -6.10 0.97
CA VAL A 20 1.62 -5.45 1.27
C VAL A 20 0.87 -5.24 -0.04
N ALA A 21 -0.26 -5.91 -0.20
CA ALA A 21 -1.17 -5.69 -1.31
C ALA A 21 -2.20 -4.64 -0.93
N THR A 22 -2.36 -3.61 -1.76
CA THR A 22 -3.30 -2.50 -1.54
C THR A 22 -4.18 -2.30 -2.76
N ILE A 23 -5.50 -2.25 -2.59
CA ILE A 23 -6.42 -1.87 -3.67
C ILE A 23 -6.26 -0.37 -3.94
N MET A 24 -5.71 -0.01 -5.10
CA MET A 24 -5.58 1.37 -5.55
C MET A 24 -6.90 1.90 -6.13
N THR A 25 -7.47 1.14 -7.05
CA THR A 25 -8.77 1.47 -7.66
C THR A 25 -9.62 0.21 -7.85
N HIS A 26 -10.93 0.40 -7.87
CA HIS A 26 -11.89 -0.65 -8.17
C HIS A 26 -12.96 -0.12 -9.15
N LYS A 27 -13.44 -1.01 -10.02
CA LYS A 27 -14.52 -0.72 -10.97
C LYS A 27 -15.52 -1.88 -10.95
N GLY A 28 -16.82 -1.54 -10.98
CA GLY A 28 -17.88 -2.52 -10.91
C GLY A 28 -18.13 -3.07 -9.50
N SER A 29 -18.76 -4.23 -9.41
CA SER A 29 -19.06 -4.89 -8.13
C SER A 29 -17.80 -5.61 -7.62
N THR A 30 -17.24 -5.12 -6.54
CA THR A 30 -16.04 -5.69 -5.91
C THR A 30 -16.30 -5.96 -4.42
N PRO A 31 -15.68 -7.00 -3.83
CA PRO A 31 -15.93 -7.35 -2.43
C PRO A 31 -15.32 -6.36 -1.43
N ARG A 32 -14.37 -5.53 -1.87
CA ARG A 32 -13.71 -4.49 -1.07
C ARG A 32 -13.45 -3.24 -1.91
N THR A 33 -13.27 -2.12 -1.20
CA THR A 33 -13.04 -0.79 -1.79
C THR A 33 -11.56 -0.44 -1.83
N SER A 34 -11.22 0.62 -2.58
CA SER A 34 -9.88 1.22 -2.58
C SER A 34 -9.39 1.53 -1.17
N GLY A 35 -8.09 1.37 -0.94
CA GLY A 35 -7.46 1.50 0.36
C GLY A 35 -7.42 0.21 1.18
N SER A 36 -8.22 -0.82 0.85
CA SER A 36 -8.14 -2.11 1.54
C SER A 36 -6.79 -2.77 1.32
N LYS A 37 -6.24 -3.38 2.38
CA LYS A 37 -4.89 -3.94 2.39
C LYS A 37 -4.84 -5.35 2.93
N MET A 38 -3.84 -6.10 2.45
CA MET A 38 -3.48 -7.43 2.92
C MET A 38 -1.95 -7.54 3.00
N ILE A 39 -1.44 -7.94 4.15
CA ILE A 39 -0.03 -8.31 4.33
C ILE A 39 0.12 -9.77 3.95
N VAL A 40 1.18 -10.12 3.22
CA VAL A 40 1.54 -11.49 2.83
C VAL A 40 2.95 -11.78 3.31
N LEU A 41 3.10 -12.79 4.17
CA LEU A 41 4.39 -13.26 4.66
C LEU A 41 4.91 -14.42 3.79
N LYS A 42 6.21 -14.71 3.93
CA LYS A 42 6.89 -15.80 3.18
C LYS A 42 6.32 -17.18 3.45
N ASP A 43 5.76 -17.42 4.62
CA ASP A 43 5.11 -18.68 5.01
C ASP A 43 3.64 -18.76 4.57
N ARG A 44 3.17 -17.81 3.74
CA ARG A 44 1.79 -17.64 3.26
C ARG A 44 0.80 -17.19 4.33
N THR A 45 1.28 -16.81 5.52
CA THR A 45 0.43 -16.14 6.52
C THR A 45 -0.03 -14.80 5.97
N ILE A 46 -1.30 -14.45 6.18
CA ILE A 46 -1.88 -13.18 5.77
C ILE A 46 -2.49 -12.43 6.96
N TYR A 47 -2.42 -11.10 6.91
CA TYR A 47 -3.15 -10.20 7.81
C TYR A 47 -3.93 -9.18 6.98
N GLY A 48 -5.13 -8.84 7.43
CA GLY A 48 -6.04 -7.98 6.66
C GLY A 48 -6.70 -8.73 5.51
N THR A 49 -7.36 -8.01 4.61
CA THR A 49 -8.10 -8.60 3.48
C THR A 49 -8.29 -7.59 2.35
N ILE A 50 -8.26 -8.10 1.14
CA ILE A 50 -8.60 -7.36 -0.10
C ILE A 50 -9.87 -7.89 -0.77
N GLY A 51 -10.65 -8.72 -0.05
CA GLY A 51 -11.97 -9.17 -0.51
C GLY A 51 -12.24 -10.67 -0.38
N GLY A 52 -11.24 -11.46 -0.05
CA GLY A 52 -11.38 -12.91 0.11
C GLY A 52 -11.37 -13.70 -1.21
N GLY A 53 -11.50 -15.02 -1.07
CA GLY A 53 -11.68 -15.95 -2.18
C GLY A 53 -10.51 -16.01 -3.16
N LEU A 54 -10.85 -16.18 -4.45
CA LEU A 54 -9.86 -16.39 -5.51
C LEU A 54 -8.90 -15.19 -5.70
N VAL A 55 -9.40 -13.95 -5.52
CA VAL A 55 -8.56 -12.76 -5.68
C VAL A 55 -7.41 -12.75 -4.68
N GLU A 56 -7.68 -13.05 -3.41
CA GLU A 56 -6.63 -13.14 -2.40
C GLU A 56 -5.62 -14.23 -2.72
N ALA A 57 -6.07 -15.40 -3.18
CA ALA A 57 -5.17 -16.48 -3.57
C ALA A 57 -4.24 -16.07 -4.72
N LEU A 58 -4.79 -15.44 -5.76
CA LEU A 58 -4.02 -14.94 -6.92
C LEU A 58 -3.02 -13.85 -6.53
N VAL A 59 -3.45 -12.92 -5.69
CA VAL A 59 -2.58 -11.83 -5.20
C VAL A 59 -1.50 -12.38 -4.27
N MET A 60 -1.84 -13.32 -3.38
CA MET A 60 -0.86 -13.98 -2.53
C MET A 60 0.21 -14.69 -3.34
N ASP A 61 -0.17 -15.48 -4.36
CA ASP A 61 0.80 -16.16 -5.24
C ASP A 61 1.68 -15.18 -6.04
N ALA A 62 1.11 -14.04 -6.44
CA ALA A 62 1.89 -12.97 -7.07
C ALA A 62 2.87 -12.32 -6.07
N CYS A 63 2.42 -12.01 -4.86
CA CYS A 63 3.25 -11.44 -3.80
C CYS A 63 4.43 -12.35 -3.43
N MET A 64 4.21 -13.67 -3.32
CA MET A 64 5.28 -14.63 -3.05
C MET A 64 6.42 -14.53 -4.06
N LYS A 65 6.08 -14.47 -5.36
CA LYS A 65 7.07 -14.33 -6.45
C LYS A 65 7.82 -12.99 -6.41
N LEU A 66 7.15 -11.93 -5.95
CA LEU A 66 7.74 -10.59 -5.82
C LEU A 66 8.66 -10.49 -4.59
N ILE A 67 8.29 -11.12 -3.47
CA ILE A 67 9.11 -11.20 -2.25
C ILE A 67 10.47 -11.83 -2.58
N ASP A 68 10.50 -12.94 -3.31
CA ASP A 68 11.73 -13.63 -3.68
C ASP A 68 12.66 -12.77 -4.57
N LYS A 69 12.09 -11.82 -5.32
CA LYS A 69 12.83 -10.91 -6.19
C LYS A 69 13.13 -9.56 -5.57
N HIS A 70 12.57 -9.27 -4.40
CA HIS A 70 12.57 -7.95 -3.77
C HIS A 70 12.02 -6.84 -4.71
N GLN A 71 10.96 -7.14 -5.43
CA GLN A 71 10.35 -6.26 -6.42
C GLN A 71 8.89 -5.99 -6.09
N SER A 72 8.42 -4.80 -6.42
CA SER A 72 7.03 -4.37 -6.28
C SER A 72 6.36 -4.27 -7.65
N ARG A 73 5.04 -4.35 -7.69
CA ARG A 73 4.27 -4.33 -8.94
C ARG A 73 2.89 -3.71 -8.74
N ILE A 74 2.43 -2.96 -9.74
CA ILE A 74 1.02 -2.60 -9.88
C ILE A 74 0.42 -3.49 -10.97
N LYS A 75 -0.67 -4.20 -10.66
CA LYS A 75 -1.34 -5.10 -11.59
C LYS A 75 -2.86 -4.94 -11.53
N GLU A 76 -3.50 -5.01 -12.70
CA GLU A 76 -4.95 -5.09 -12.83
C GLU A 76 -5.39 -6.56 -12.81
N PHE A 77 -6.40 -6.84 -11.97
CA PHE A 77 -7.06 -8.14 -11.85
C PHE A 77 -8.51 -7.98 -12.33
N SER A 78 -8.89 -8.79 -13.32
CA SER A 78 -10.26 -8.84 -13.85
C SER A 78 -11.00 -10.02 -13.26
N LEU A 79 -12.00 -9.76 -12.43
CA LEU A 79 -12.78 -10.80 -11.75
C LEU A 79 -13.60 -11.65 -12.73
N ASP A 80 -14.01 -11.07 -13.87
CA ASP A 80 -14.78 -11.79 -14.91
C ASP A 80 -13.94 -12.79 -15.71
N LYS A 81 -12.64 -12.52 -15.88
CA LYS A 81 -11.75 -13.34 -16.71
C LYS A 81 -11.09 -14.46 -15.96
N GLU A 82 -10.81 -14.26 -14.68
CA GLU A 82 -10.08 -15.21 -13.84
C GLU A 82 -11.02 -16.25 -13.19
N LEU A 83 -12.34 -16.03 -13.27
CA LEU A 83 -13.40 -16.91 -12.71
C LEU A 83 -13.96 -17.94 -13.70
N LYS A 84 -13.36 -18.12 -14.89
CA LYS A 84 -13.90 -19.02 -15.94
C LYS A 84 -13.95 -20.52 -15.60
N ASP A 85 -13.43 -20.94 -14.47
CA ASP A 85 -13.42 -22.34 -14.04
C ASP A 85 -14.40 -22.66 -12.88
N GLY A 86 -15.64 -22.19 -12.99
CA GLY A 86 -16.77 -22.93 -12.40
C GLY A 86 -17.15 -22.66 -10.96
N LEU A 87 -16.93 -21.47 -10.40
CA LEU A 87 -17.56 -21.06 -9.15
C LEU A 87 -18.41 -19.81 -9.34
N ASP A 88 -19.69 -19.93 -9.05
CA ASP A 88 -20.68 -18.83 -9.09
C ASP A 88 -20.34 -17.72 -8.09
N MET A 89 -19.46 -16.79 -8.47
CA MET A 89 -19.33 -15.52 -7.78
C MET A 89 -19.73 -14.38 -8.70
N VAL A 90 -20.85 -13.74 -8.33
CA VAL A 90 -21.58 -12.68 -9.05
C VAL A 90 -20.85 -11.31 -9.00
N CYS A 91 -19.53 -11.27 -8.82
CA CYS A 91 -18.78 -10.03 -8.73
C CYS A 91 -17.98 -9.79 -10.01
N GLY A 92 -18.63 -9.19 -11.02
CA GLY A 92 -17.95 -8.70 -12.20
C GLY A 92 -17.34 -7.33 -11.95
N GLY A 93 -16.00 -7.27 -11.82
CA GLY A 93 -15.31 -6.00 -11.61
C GLY A 93 -13.81 -6.10 -11.85
N ASN A 94 -13.15 -4.94 -11.90
CA ASN A 94 -11.69 -4.85 -12.04
C ASN A 94 -11.09 -4.22 -10.80
N LEU A 95 -9.97 -4.77 -10.34
CA LEU A 95 -9.17 -4.24 -9.24
C LEU A 95 -7.77 -3.88 -9.75
N THR A 96 -7.32 -2.66 -9.50
CA THR A 96 -5.91 -2.32 -9.65
C THR A 96 -5.25 -2.46 -8.28
N ILE A 97 -4.29 -3.37 -8.16
CA ILE A 97 -3.65 -3.70 -6.89
C ILE A 97 -2.17 -3.35 -6.97
N LEU A 98 -1.72 -2.55 -6.01
CA LEU A 98 -0.31 -2.35 -5.69
C LEU A 98 0.14 -3.52 -4.80
N MET A 99 1.11 -4.29 -5.25
CA MET A 99 1.81 -5.31 -4.47
C MET A 99 3.21 -4.78 -4.18
N GLU A 100 3.42 -4.31 -2.98
CA GLU A 100 4.63 -3.64 -2.55
C GLU A 100 5.44 -4.54 -1.64
N VAL A 101 6.70 -4.82 -2.01
CA VAL A 101 7.60 -5.64 -1.18
C VAL A 101 8.36 -4.74 -0.22
N PHE A 102 8.26 -5.07 1.05
CA PHE A 102 8.98 -4.43 2.13
C PHE A 102 10.19 -5.27 2.49
N VAL A 103 11.37 -4.70 2.27
CA VAL A 103 12.63 -5.27 2.76
C VAL A 103 12.98 -4.52 4.04
N PRO A 104 12.92 -5.18 5.22
CA PRO A 104 13.10 -4.50 6.49
C PRO A 104 14.47 -3.84 6.62
N ASP A 105 14.46 -2.56 6.97
CA ASP A 105 15.64 -1.77 7.32
C ASP A 105 15.31 -0.81 8.47
N PRO A 106 16.31 -0.24 9.15
CA PRO A 106 16.09 0.68 10.26
C PRO A 106 15.33 1.95 9.89
N GLY A 107 15.53 2.48 8.67
CA GLY A 107 14.86 3.67 8.16
C GLY A 107 13.36 3.43 7.97
N LEU A 108 13.01 2.36 7.27
CA LEU A 108 11.61 1.95 7.07
C LEU A 108 10.92 1.64 8.40
N THR A 109 11.61 0.95 9.30
CA THR A 109 11.09 0.68 10.66
C THR A 109 10.84 1.99 11.43
N GLY A 110 11.73 2.98 11.28
CA GLY A 110 11.56 4.31 11.88
C GLY A 110 10.34 5.05 11.36
N ILE A 111 10.11 5.00 10.05
CA ILE A 111 8.92 5.60 9.40
C ILE A 111 7.64 4.98 9.95
N PHE A 112 7.54 3.65 10.03
CA PHE A 112 6.34 2.99 10.54
C PHE A 112 6.14 3.15 12.05
N LYS A 113 7.22 3.32 12.83
CA LYS A 113 7.09 3.74 14.24
C LYS A 113 6.46 5.12 14.37
N ALA A 114 6.93 6.08 13.57
CA ALA A 114 6.36 7.43 13.56
C ALA A 114 4.91 7.44 13.09
N LEU A 115 4.57 6.64 12.06
CA LEU A 115 3.21 6.51 11.53
C LEU A 115 2.25 5.95 12.60
N VAL A 116 2.62 4.86 13.27
CA VAL A 116 1.81 4.27 14.34
C VAL A 116 1.63 5.24 15.52
N SER A 117 2.66 6.04 15.85
CA SER A 117 2.54 7.09 16.86
C SER A 117 1.55 8.17 16.42
N LEU A 118 1.63 8.60 15.17
CA LEU A 118 0.74 9.58 14.55
C LEU A 118 -0.74 9.15 14.66
N GLU A 119 -1.03 7.90 14.29
CA GLU A 119 -2.37 7.34 14.36
C GLU A 119 -2.90 7.28 15.79
N LYS A 120 -2.07 6.87 16.75
CA LYS A 120 -2.43 6.84 18.18
C LYS A 120 -2.69 8.23 18.77
N GLU A 121 -2.00 9.25 18.27
CA GLU A 121 -2.18 10.65 18.67
C GLU A 121 -3.39 11.30 18.00
N GLY A 122 -4.11 10.58 17.14
CA GLY A 122 -5.26 11.12 16.39
C GLY A 122 -4.87 12.18 15.37
N LYS A 123 -3.62 12.17 14.90
CA LYS A 123 -3.09 13.14 13.93
C LYS A 123 -3.21 12.62 12.51
N LYS A 124 -3.23 13.54 11.55
CA LYS A 124 -3.21 13.25 10.11
C LYS A 124 -1.79 13.33 9.57
N GLY A 125 -1.54 12.64 8.45
CA GLY A 125 -0.28 12.72 7.72
C GLY A 125 -0.42 12.02 6.38
N PHE A 126 0.71 11.89 5.68
CA PHE A 126 0.78 11.23 4.39
C PHE A 126 2.00 10.30 4.35
N LEU A 127 1.77 9.03 4.03
CA LEU A 127 2.84 8.13 3.67
C LEU A 127 3.11 8.31 2.17
N VAL A 128 4.27 8.86 1.84
CA VAL A 128 4.67 9.10 0.46
C VAL A 128 5.70 8.07 0.06
N SER A 129 5.45 7.37 -1.04
CA SER A 129 6.35 6.38 -1.61
C SER A 129 6.79 6.85 -2.99
N LYS A 130 8.09 7.11 -3.19
CA LYS A 130 8.66 7.33 -4.51
C LYS A 130 8.88 5.99 -5.19
N ILE A 131 8.43 5.85 -6.43
CA ILE A 131 8.67 4.68 -7.26
C ILE A 131 10.04 4.81 -7.93
N ASP A 132 10.92 3.86 -7.72
CA ASP A 132 12.22 3.74 -8.36
C ASP A 132 12.18 2.59 -9.38
N GLY A 133 12.11 2.92 -10.67
CA GLY A 133 12.03 1.93 -11.76
C GLY A 133 11.45 2.53 -13.03
N PHE A 134 11.62 1.83 -14.15
CA PHE A 134 11.14 2.31 -15.46
C PHE A 134 9.79 1.71 -15.87
N SER A 135 9.18 0.90 -15.03
CA SER A 135 7.96 0.15 -15.39
C SER A 135 7.12 -0.14 -14.17
N LYS A 136 5.78 -0.07 -14.33
CA LYS A 136 4.80 -0.48 -13.29
C LYS A 136 4.90 -1.97 -12.92
N SER A 137 5.76 -2.72 -13.61
CA SER A 137 5.86 -4.17 -13.45
C SER A 137 7.00 -4.65 -12.57
N ASP A 138 8.04 -3.87 -12.34
CA ASP A 138 9.17 -4.30 -11.49
C ASP A 138 9.89 -3.06 -10.97
N PHE A 139 9.50 -2.60 -9.78
CA PHE A 139 10.05 -1.40 -9.16
C PHE A 139 10.34 -1.63 -7.67
N SER A 140 11.10 -0.73 -7.07
CA SER A 140 11.21 -0.57 -5.63
C SER A 140 10.61 0.76 -5.20
N THR A 141 10.37 0.91 -3.90
CA THR A 141 9.86 2.17 -3.35
C THR A 141 10.74 2.67 -2.23
N ARG A 142 10.88 4.00 -2.14
CA ARG A 142 11.46 4.68 -0.99
C ARG A 142 10.39 5.52 -0.33
N LYS A 143 10.28 5.41 1.00
CA LYS A 143 9.18 6.01 1.75
C LYS A 143 9.63 7.16 2.63
N CYS A 144 8.70 8.08 2.87
CA CYS A 144 8.76 9.03 3.97
C CYS A 144 7.35 9.30 4.51
N LEU A 145 7.26 9.69 5.76
CA LEU A 145 6.04 10.19 6.38
C LEU A 145 6.12 11.72 6.39
N VAL A 146 5.08 12.37 5.89
CA VAL A 146 4.94 13.82 5.80
C VAL A 146 3.77 14.26 6.65
N LEU A 147 4.01 15.24 7.50
CA LEU A 147 2.96 15.89 8.29
C LEU A 147 2.49 17.19 7.63
N PRO A 148 1.27 17.68 7.95
CA PRO A 148 0.75 18.93 7.40
C PRO A 148 1.61 20.16 7.70
N ASP A 149 2.40 20.14 8.77
CA ASP A 149 3.36 21.18 9.16
C ASP A 149 4.71 21.10 8.44
N THR A 150 4.81 20.28 7.35
CA THR A 150 6.02 20.01 6.59
C THR A 150 7.08 19.16 7.29
N THR A 151 6.83 18.68 8.49
CA THR A 151 7.72 17.73 9.16
C THR A 151 7.81 16.44 8.37
N ILE A 152 9.05 15.96 8.11
CA ILE A 152 9.31 14.74 7.35
C ILE A 152 10.08 13.75 8.19
N THR A 153 9.62 12.50 8.20
CA THR A 153 10.36 11.34 8.73
C THR A 153 10.72 10.41 7.59
N GLY A 154 12.00 10.08 7.43
CA GLY A 154 12.52 9.31 6.32
C GLY A 154 13.36 10.16 5.37
N GLN A 155 13.70 9.61 4.19
CA GLN A 155 14.48 10.37 3.19
C GLN A 155 13.55 11.22 2.33
N PRO A 156 13.61 12.55 2.42
CA PRO A 156 12.76 13.42 1.63
C PRO A 156 13.22 13.43 0.16
N LEU A 157 12.39 12.87 -0.70
CA LEU A 157 12.55 12.93 -2.16
C LEU A 157 11.30 13.51 -2.78
N ILE A 158 10.68 14.46 -2.07
CA ILE A 158 9.41 15.06 -2.47
C ILE A 158 9.70 16.36 -3.20
N PRO A 159 9.29 16.50 -4.48
CA PRO A 159 9.40 17.76 -5.19
C PRO A 159 8.53 18.83 -4.54
N LYS A 160 8.98 20.07 -4.61
CA LYS A 160 8.27 21.20 -4.00
C LYS A 160 6.78 21.28 -4.40
N PRO A 161 6.38 21.12 -5.67
CA PRO A 161 4.96 21.15 -6.04
C PRO A 161 4.12 20.09 -5.31
N LEU A 162 4.65 18.87 -5.16
CA LEU A 162 3.95 17.82 -4.41
C LEU A 162 3.85 18.17 -2.93
N MET A 163 4.90 18.76 -2.35
CA MET A 163 4.86 19.22 -0.96
C MET A 163 3.81 20.31 -0.77
N ASP A 164 3.73 21.28 -1.67
CA ASP A 164 2.74 22.36 -1.63
C ASP A 164 1.30 21.76 -1.68
N GLU A 165 1.04 20.80 -2.59
CA GLU A 165 -0.24 20.11 -2.67
C GLU A 165 -0.59 19.33 -1.40
N ILE A 166 0.39 18.68 -0.76
CA ILE A 166 0.21 17.99 0.52
C ILE A 166 -0.16 19.01 1.62
N CYS A 167 0.55 20.13 1.69
CA CYS A 167 0.32 21.18 2.69
C CYS A 167 -1.04 21.86 2.51
N ASP A 168 -1.44 22.07 1.26
CA ASP A 168 -2.76 22.63 0.92
C ASP A 168 -3.90 21.63 1.14
N ASN A 169 -3.58 20.43 1.63
CA ASN A 169 -4.52 19.36 1.94
C ASN A 169 -5.38 18.94 0.73
N LEU A 170 -4.80 18.96 -0.46
CA LEU A 170 -5.48 18.61 -1.71
C LEU A 170 -5.78 17.11 -1.83
N PHE A 171 -5.07 16.27 -1.06
CA PHE A 171 -5.31 14.84 -0.99
C PHE A 171 -6.34 14.52 0.10
N THR A 172 -7.61 14.83 -0.17
CA THR A 172 -8.72 14.62 0.78
C THR A 172 -9.28 13.21 0.77
N GLY A 173 -8.77 12.33 -0.11
CA GLY A 173 -9.20 10.94 -0.22
C GLY A 173 -8.78 10.08 0.98
N THR A 174 -9.40 8.91 1.09
CA THR A 174 -9.11 7.92 2.15
C THR A 174 -8.27 6.74 1.67
N PHE A 175 -7.79 6.79 0.43
CA PHE A 175 -7.07 5.68 -0.22
C PHE A 175 -5.85 6.21 -1.00
N PRO A 176 -4.85 5.36 -1.25
CA PRO A 176 -3.65 5.74 -1.97
C PRO A 176 -3.94 6.21 -3.39
N VAL A 177 -3.22 7.24 -3.83
CA VAL A 177 -3.28 7.77 -5.21
C VAL A 177 -1.90 7.74 -5.85
N LEU A 178 -1.86 7.55 -7.18
CA LEU A 178 -0.65 7.68 -7.97
C LEU A 178 -0.53 9.14 -8.42
N TYR A 179 0.62 9.76 -8.13
CA TYR A 179 0.96 11.13 -8.50
C TYR A 179 2.16 11.12 -9.42
N ASN A 180 2.07 11.86 -10.54
CA ASN A 180 3.15 11.96 -11.52
C ASN A 180 3.74 13.37 -11.52
N HIS A 181 5.06 13.48 -11.42
CA HIS A 181 5.79 14.74 -11.54
C HIS A 181 6.96 14.58 -12.52
N GLY A 182 6.77 15.05 -13.76
CA GLY A 182 7.72 14.80 -14.84
C GLY A 182 7.84 13.30 -15.14
N LEU A 183 9.04 12.76 -14.97
CA LEU A 183 9.32 11.33 -15.12
C LEU A 183 9.27 10.55 -13.79
N GLU A 184 9.00 11.24 -12.70
CA GLU A 184 8.93 10.64 -11.36
C GLU A 184 7.50 10.27 -10.99
N GLU A 185 7.31 9.10 -10.41
CA GLU A 185 6.02 8.60 -9.94
C GLU A 185 6.04 8.43 -8.41
N TYR A 186 4.94 8.83 -7.78
CA TYR A 186 4.76 8.76 -6.33
C TYR A 186 3.44 8.10 -6.00
N ILE A 187 3.40 7.34 -4.90
CA ILE A 187 2.17 6.87 -4.29
C ILE A 187 1.98 7.69 -3.02
N ILE A 188 0.85 8.36 -2.92
CA ILE A 188 0.50 9.19 -1.76
C ILE A 188 -0.66 8.51 -1.05
N GLU A 189 -0.42 8.11 0.18
CA GLU A 189 -1.41 7.47 1.04
C GLU A 189 -1.74 8.40 2.20
N PRO A 190 -2.97 8.92 2.26
CA PRO A 190 -3.44 9.67 3.42
C PRO A 190 -3.54 8.78 4.66
N ILE A 191 -2.98 9.25 5.76
CA ILE A 191 -3.07 8.60 7.07
C ILE A 191 -4.11 9.36 7.89
N HIS A 192 -5.13 8.63 8.31
CA HIS A 192 -6.20 9.15 9.14
C HIS A 192 -6.05 8.66 10.56
N PRO A 193 -6.56 9.42 11.55
CA PRO A 193 -6.67 8.92 12.91
C PRO A 193 -7.37 7.56 12.90
N SER A 194 -6.87 6.62 13.69
CA SER A 194 -7.64 5.40 13.95
C SER A 194 -8.96 5.83 14.56
N ASP A 195 -10.10 5.48 13.95
CA ASP A 195 -11.39 5.64 14.59
C ASP A 195 -11.35 4.82 15.89
N THR A 196 -11.08 5.49 16.99
CA THR A 196 -11.26 4.94 18.33
C THR A 196 -12.76 4.83 18.55
N LEU A 197 -13.30 3.66 18.19
CA LEU A 197 -14.59 3.19 18.71
C LEU A 197 -14.44 2.72 20.13
#